data_8c0ca5f2641478b9ae1cb02c2f952963
#
_entry.id   8c0ca5f2641478b9ae1cb02c2f952963
#
_cell.length_a   1.000
_cell.length_b   1.000
_cell.length_c   1.000
_cell.angle_alpha   90.00
_cell.angle_beta   90.00
_cell.angle_gamma   90.00
#
_symmetry.space_group_name_H-M   'P 1'
#
loop_
_entity.id
_entity.type
_entity.pdbx_description
1 polymer ?
#
loop_
_entity_poly.entity_id
_entity_poly.type
_entity_poly.pdbx_seq_one_letter_code
_entity_poly.pdbx_strand_id
1 'polypeptide(L)'
;MKFIAFAFPFLLLLGGCGSGSNRTPPPWAAVVEREVDALGIQNWIIIAESSFPVVSRGGVRTLVVDGEVPEIVDYVVNHLEKSETVTPSFNIARELPFVSNDRAPGIDQFRKQLKEALHGHQVRQMDNRSLTLLSHSDASKYMVLVLKSKTALPYSSVFIELDSGYWDRDSEDRLREEMRTSEERARQQQIEANETNN
;
A
#
# COMPACT_ATOMS: atom_id res chain seq x y z
N MET A 1 6.29 61.61 45.41
CA MET A 1 5.29 60.67 44.84
C MET A 1 5.90 60.01 43.59
N LYS A 2 6.35 58.75 43.72
CA LYS A 2 6.94 57.96 42.61
C LYS A 2 5.91 56.98 42.11
N PHE A 3 5.47 57.13 40.85
CA PHE A 3 4.59 56.18 40.19
C PHE A 3 5.46 55.06 39.61
N ILE A 4 5.22 53.83 40.07
CA ILE A 4 5.81 52.58 39.52
C ILE A 4 4.82 52.07 38.49
N ALA A 5 5.25 52.06 37.22
CA ALA A 5 4.51 51.44 36.13
C ALA A 5 4.80 49.95 36.12
N PHE A 6 3.78 49.13 36.32
CA PHE A 6 3.83 47.66 36.15
C PHE A 6 3.58 47.35 34.68
N ALA A 7 4.60 46.82 33.99
CA ALA A 7 4.48 46.27 32.65
C ALA A 7 4.04 44.80 32.74
N PHE A 8 2.86 44.50 32.21
CA PHE A 8 2.36 43.12 32.08
C PHE A 8 2.89 42.53 30.76
N PRO A 9 3.57 41.38 30.75
CA PRO A 9 3.93 40.75 29.51
C PRO A 9 2.71 40.03 28.91
N PHE A 10 2.31 40.49 27.72
CA PHE A 10 1.27 39.86 26.90
C PHE A 10 1.82 38.56 26.27
N LEU A 11 1.46 37.41 26.82
CA LEU A 11 1.84 36.09 26.32
C LEU A 11 0.98 35.74 25.12
N LEU A 12 1.52 35.88 23.90
CA LEU A 12 0.91 35.44 22.66
C LEU A 12 0.92 33.90 22.60
N LEU A 13 -0.18 33.29 22.91
CA LEU A 13 -0.45 31.88 22.61
C LEU A 13 -0.66 31.73 21.10
N LEU A 14 0.40 31.31 20.39
CA LEU A 14 0.30 30.82 19.03
C LEU A 14 -0.42 29.48 19.06
N GLY A 15 -1.73 29.52 18.90
CA GLY A 15 -2.55 28.34 18.64
C GLY A 15 -2.19 27.76 17.28
N GLY A 16 -1.41 26.67 17.26
CA GLY A 16 -1.19 25.89 16.05
C GLY A 16 -2.50 25.27 15.59
N CYS A 17 -3.11 25.82 14.54
CA CYS A 17 -4.17 25.15 13.81
C CYS A 17 -3.60 23.93 13.09
N GLY A 18 -3.68 22.77 13.71
CA GLY A 18 -3.58 21.50 13.03
C GLY A 18 -4.80 21.36 12.09
N SER A 19 -4.58 21.51 10.79
CA SER A 19 -5.59 21.26 9.75
C SER A 19 -5.85 19.78 9.62
N GLY A 20 -6.43 19.15 10.63
CA GLY A 20 -7.12 17.88 10.50
C GLY A 20 -8.39 18.11 9.73
N SER A 21 -8.48 17.67 8.48
CA SER A 21 -9.70 17.70 7.71
C SER A 21 -10.71 16.78 8.40
N ASN A 22 -11.66 17.35 9.16
CA ASN A 22 -12.82 16.67 9.75
C ASN A 22 -13.81 16.26 8.64
N ARG A 23 -13.37 15.44 7.67
CA ARG A 23 -14.29 14.81 6.71
C ARG A 23 -14.92 13.61 7.40
N THR A 24 -16.25 13.57 7.46
CA THR A 24 -16.97 12.36 7.87
C THR A 24 -16.54 11.21 6.97
N PRO A 25 -16.10 10.07 7.53
CA PRO A 25 -15.71 8.92 6.73
C PRO A 25 -16.84 8.51 5.77
N PRO A 26 -16.52 8.07 4.54
CA PRO A 26 -17.54 7.61 3.60
C PRO A 26 -18.25 6.36 4.15
N PRO A 27 -19.50 6.09 3.73
CA PRO A 27 -20.28 4.97 4.27
C PRO A 27 -19.62 3.58 4.13
N TRP A 28 -18.76 3.42 3.14
CA TRP A 28 -18.03 2.18 2.88
C TRP A 28 -16.74 2.02 3.71
N ALA A 29 -16.28 3.08 4.37
CA ALA A 29 -14.99 3.16 5.06
C ALA A 29 -14.77 2.02 6.06
N ALA A 30 -15.67 1.86 7.01
CA ALA A 30 -15.54 0.86 8.07
C ALA A 30 -15.52 -0.60 7.54
N VAL A 31 -16.17 -0.85 6.41
CA VAL A 31 -16.11 -2.17 5.77
C VAL A 31 -14.76 -2.39 5.13
N VAL A 32 -14.24 -1.40 4.41
CA VAL A 32 -12.93 -1.46 3.76
C VAL A 32 -11.82 -1.62 4.80
N GLU A 33 -11.81 -0.83 5.88
CA GLU A 33 -10.83 -0.96 6.97
C GLU A 33 -10.80 -2.38 7.54
N ARG A 34 -11.94 -2.93 7.93
CA ARG A 34 -12.01 -4.29 8.47
C ARG A 34 -11.46 -5.35 7.51
N GLU A 35 -11.71 -5.21 6.21
CA GLU A 35 -11.21 -6.16 5.22
C GLU A 35 -9.70 -5.98 4.98
N VAL A 36 -9.21 -4.75 5.01
CA VAL A 36 -7.77 -4.44 4.89
C VAL A 36 -7.01 -4.92 6.13
N ASP A 37 -7.54 -4.70 7.33
CA ASP A 37 -6.93 -5.16 8.59
C ASP A 37 -6.81 -6.68 8.71
N ALA A 38 -7.63 -7.42 7.97
CA ALA A 38 -7.56 -8.87 7.92
C ALA A 38 -6.44 -9.40 7.00
N LEU A 39 -5.79 -8.53 6.23
CA LEU A 39 -4.74 -8.90 5.28
C LEU A 39 -3.37 -8.86 5.94
N GLY A 40 -2.47 -9.73 5.47
CA GLY A 40 -1.07 -9.77 5.88
C GLY A 40 -0.13 -9.71 4.68
N ILE A 41 1.14 -10.03 4.92
CA ILE A 41 2.16 -10.08 3.87
C ILE A 41 1.76 -11.02 2.72
N GLN A 42 2.17 -10.68 1.49
CA GLN A 42 1.86 -11.39 0.25
C GLN A 42 0.38 -11.35 -0.16
N ASN A 43 -0.50 -10.68 0.62
CA ASN A 43 -1.85 -10.41 0.17
C ASN A 43 -1.87 -9.18 -0.76
N TRP A 44 -2.90 -9.12 -1.59
CA TRP A 44 -3.09 -8.04 -2.54
C TRP A 44 -4.38 -7.27 -2.28
N ILE A 45 -4.32 -5.96 -2.48
CA ILE A 45 -5.51 -5.10 -2.59
C ILE A 45 -5.54 -4.55 -4.02
N ILE A 46 -6.64 -4.76 -4.73
CA ILE A 46 -6.85 -4.20 -6.05
C ILE A 46 -7.96 -3.17 -5.95
N ILE A 47 -7.62 -1.89 -6.12
CA ILE A 47 -8.60 -0.81 -6.26
C ILE A 47 -8.94 -0.73 -7.73
N ALA A 48 -10.07 -1.29 -8.11
CA ALA A 48 -10.38 -1.67 -9.47
C ALA A 48 -11.38 -0.71 -10.14
N GLU A 49 -11.20 -0.48 -11.43
CA GLU A 49 -12.17 0.20 -12.28
C GLU A 49 -13.51 -0.57 -12.35
N SER A 50 -14.58 0.10 -12.75
CA SER A 50 -15.94 -0.45 -12.75
C SER A 50 -16.13 -1.66 -13.69
N SER A 51 -15.30 -1.79 -14.74
CA SER A 51 -15.31 -2.91 -15.69
C SER A 51 -14.47 -4.11 -15.23
N PHE A 52 -13.73 -3.98 -14.14
CA PHE A 52 -12.89 -5.08 -13.64
C PHE A 52 -13.73 -6.35 -13.40
N PRO A 53 -13.27 -7.53 -13.88
CA PRO A 53 -14.06 -8.75 -13.79
C PRO A 53 -14.24 -9.19 -12.33
N VAL A 54 -15.42 -9.74 -12.03
CA VAL A 54 -15.64 -10.50 -10.80
C VAL A 54 -15.07 -11.89 -11.01
N VAL A 55 -14.07 -12.24 -10.20
CA VAL A 55 -13.39 -13.53 -10.29
C VAL A 55 -14.04 -14.51 -9.32
N SER A 56 -14.64 -15.58 -9.85
CA SER A 56 -15.19 -16.67 -9.05
C SER A 56 -14.10 -17.70 -8.72
N ARG A 57 -13.23 -17.35 -7.79
CA ARG A 57 -12.12 -18.21 -7.35
C ARG A 57 -11.93 -18.09 -5.84
N GLY A 58 -11.58 -19.21 -5.18
CA GLY A 58 -11.14 -19.16 -3.79
C GLY A 58 -9.91 -18.23 -3.65
N GLY A 59 -9.83 -17.47 -2.56
CA GLY A 59 -8.79 -16.48 -2.33
C GLY A 59 -9.05 -15.09 -2.94
N VAL A 60 -10.11 -14.91 -3.75
CA VAL A 60 -10.51 -13.57 -4.23
C VAL A 60 -11.80 -13.14 -3.55
N ARG A 61 -11.77 -11.97 -2.92
CA ARG A 61 -12.93 -11.32 -2.33
C ARG A 61 -13.18 -9.98 -3.01
N THR A 62 -14.39 -9.78 -3.54
CA THR A 62 -14.77 -8.52 -4.20
C THR A 62 -15.78 -7.77 -3.36
N LEU A 63 -15.51 -6.50 -3.11
CA LEU A 63 -16.42 -5.52 -2.54
C LEU A 63 -16.71 -4.44 -3.57
N VAL A 64 -17.98 -4.08 -3.72
CA VAL A 64 -18.37 -2.90 -4.50
C VAL A 64 -18.33 -1.69 -3.58
N VAL A 65 -17.55 -0.70 -3.97
CA VAL A 65 -17.29 0.52 -3.21
C VAL A 65 -17.89 1.72 -3.95
N ASP A 66 -18.75 2.47 -3.28
CA ASP A 66 -19.41 3.66 -3.84
C ASP A 66 -18.47 4.88 -3.81
N GLY A 67 -17.34 4.78 -4.51
CA GLY A 67 -16.28 5.80 -4.59
C GLY A 67 -15.53 5.70 -5.92
N GLU A 68 -14.75 6.73 -6.23
CA GLU A 68 -13.83 6.74 -7.36
C GLU A 68 -12.46 6.15 -6.95
N VAL A 69 -11.70 5.61 -7.94
CA VAL A 69 -10.38 5.01 -7.65
C VAL A 69 -9.47 5.93 -6.84
N PRO A 70 -9.26 7.22 -7.19
CA PRO A 70 -8.38 8.08 -6.41
C PRO A 70 -8.84 8.29 -4.96
N GLU A 71 -10.16 8.38 -4.73
CA GLU A 71 -10.74 8.52 -3.39
C GLU A 71 -10.49 7.28 -2.53
N ILE A 72 -10.70 6.10 -3.13
CA ILE A 72 -10.48 4.82 -2.43
C ILE A 72 -8.98 4.60 -2.18
N VAL A 73 -8.12 4.98 -3.15
CA VAL A 73 -6.65 4.90 -2.99
C VAL A 73 -6.21 5.78 -1.83
N ASP A 74 -6.60 7.06 -1.81
CA ASP A 74 -6.27 8.00 -0.73
C ASP A 74 -6.66 7.44 0.65
N TYR A 75 -7.86 6.88 0.73
CA TYR A 75 -8.37 6.29 1.97
C TYR A 75 -7.55 5.07 2.42
N VAL A 76 -7.29 4.14 1.50
CA VAL A 76 -6.54 2.91 1.79
C VAL A 76 -5.08 3.22 2.11
N VAL A 77 -4.45 4.15 1.39
CA VAL A 77 -3.08 4.61 1.67
C VAL A 77 -2.98 5.19 3.07
N ASN A 78 -3.87 6.15 3.42
CA ASN A 78 -3.93 6.74 4.76
C ASN A 78 -4.12 5.70 5.88
N HIS A 79 -4.83 4.60 5.59
CA HIS A 79 -5.03 3.52 6.55
C HIS A 79 -3.78 2.65 6.68
N LEU A 80 -3.18 2.25 5.55
CA LEU A 80 -1.96 1.41 5.53
C LEU A 80 -0.73 2.14 6.08
N GLU A 81 -0.60 3.46 5.91
CA GLU A 81 0.49 4.27 6.49
C GLU A 81 0.53 4.24 8.03
N LYS A 82 -0.58 3.87 8.68
CA LYS A 82 -0.67 3.72 10.13
C LYS A 82 -0.38 2.29 10.60
N SER A 83 -0.24 1.35 9.66
CA SER A 83 0.01 -0.05 9.98
C SER A 83 1.47 -0.25 10.39
N GLU A 84 1.69 -0.97 11.49
CA GLU A 84 3.00 -1.42 11.92
C GLU A 84 3.35 -2.82 11.37
N THR A 85 2.36 -3.52 10.81
CA THR A 85 2.48 -4.93 10.43
C THR A 85 2.74 -5.14 8.94
N VAL A 86 2.25 -4.24 8.09
CA VAL A 86 2.40 -4.33 6.64
C VAL A 86 2.84 -3.00 6.04
N THR A 87 3.58 -3.08 4.93
CA THR A 87 3.98 -1.93 4.11
C THR A 87 3.47 -2.12 2.68
N PRO A 88 2.80 -1.12 2.08
CA PRO A 88 2.27 -1.25 0.72
C PRO A 88 3.32 -1.03 -0.36
N SER A 89 3.30 -1.86 -1.39
CA SER A 89 4.00 -1.69 -2.65
C SER A 89 3.01 -1.43 -3.78
N PHE A 90 3.09 -0.26 -4.42
CA PHE A 90 2.12 0.19 -5.41
C PHE A 90 2.52 -0.17 -6.83
N ASN A 91 1.56 -0.69 -7.60
CA ASN A 91 1.72 -1.01 -9.01
C ASN A 91 0.54 -0.44 -9.81
N ILE A 92 0.83 0.14 -10.98
CA ILE A 92 -0.18 0.62 -11.93
C ILE A 92 0.14 0.11 -13.33
N ALA A 93 -0.87 0.15 -14.20
CA ALA A 93 -0.70 -0.21 -15.59
C ALA A 93 0.24 0.81 -16.30
N ARG A 94 1.29 0.30 -16.96
CA ARG A 94 2.21 1.14 -17.76
C ARG A 94 1.53 1.80 -18.95
N GLU A 95 0.35 1.31 -19.33
CA GLU A 95 -0.49 1.87 -20.40
C GLU A 95 -1.19 3.17 -19.99
N LEU A 96 -1.45 3.37 -18.71
CA LEU A 96 -2.20 4.51 -18.18
C LEU A 96 -1.65 5.88 -18.65
N PRO A 97 -0.33 6.16 -18.67
CA PRO A 97 0.21 7.42 -19.15
C PRO A 97 -0.05 7.70 -20.64
N PHE A 98 -0.27 6.65 -21.45
CA PHE A 98 -0.46 6.74 -22.91
C PHE A 98 -1.93 6.87 -23.32
N VAL A 99 -2.87 6.77 -22.39
CA VAL A 99 -4.30 6.99 -22.68
C VAL A 99 -4.54 8.48 -22.88
N SER A 100 -5.01 8.86 -24.07
CA SER A 100 -5.31 10.26 -24.37
C SER A 100 -6.68 10.67 -23.84
N ASN A 101 -6.82 11.93 -23.45
CA ASN A 101 -8.09 12.48 -22.95
C ASN A 101 -9.19 12.48 -24.03
N ASP A 102 -8.84 12.52 -25.33
CA ASP A 102 -9.79 12.42 -26.43
C ASP A 102 -10.46 11.03 -26.50
N ARG A 103 -9.74 9.99 -26.12
CA ARG A 103 -10.25 8.59 -26.10
C ARG A 103 -10.92 8.22 -24.79
N ALA A 104 -10.48 8.83 -23.69
CA ALA A 104 -11.02 8.61 -22.36
C ALA A 104 -11.17 9.96 -21.64
N PRO A 105 -12.25 10.70 -21.87
CA PRO A 105 -12.47 12.00 -21.25
C PRO A 105 -12.38 11.92 -19.73
N GLY A 106 -11.59 12.84 -19.13
CA GLY A 106 -11.34 12.85 -17.67
C GLY A 106 -10.07 12.12 -17.23
N ILE A 107 -9.36 11.39 -18.12
CA ILE A 107 -8.16 10.63 -17.76
C ILE A 107 -7.01 11.52 -17.26
N ASP A 108 -6.87 12.75 -17.77
CA ASP A 108 -5.84 13.69 -17.30
C ASP A 108 -6.08 14.13 -15.86
N GLN A 109 -7.34 14.44 -15.53
CA GLN A 109 -7.74 14.78 -14.17
C GLN A 109 -7.56 13.56 -13.24
N PHE A 110 -7.95 12.38 -13.69
CA PHE A 110 -7.75 11.14 -12.96
C PHE A 110 -6.28 10.92 -12.60
N ARG A 111 -5.34 11.05 -13.57
CA ARG A 111 -3.91 10.88 -13.31
C ARG A 111 -3.38 11.86 -12.26
N LYS A 112 -3.85 13.12 -12.30
CA LYS A 112 -3.48 14.12 -11.30
C LYS A 112 -3.99 13.71 -9.91
N GLN A 113 -5.25 13.36 -9.78
CA GLN A 113 -5.87 12.93 -8.53
C GLN A 113 -5.23 11.65 -7.98
N LEU A 114 -4.92 10.67 -8.86
CA LEU A 114 -4.25 9.44 -8.45
C LEU A 114 -2.84 9.72 -7.91
N LYS A 115 -2.08 10.63 -8.55
CA LYS A 115 -0.76 11.03 -8.06
C LYS A 115 -0.83 11.68 -6.67
N GLU A 116 -1.84 12.50 -6.43
CA GLU A 116 -2.10 13.12 -5.12
C GLU A 116 -2.48 12.06 -4.07
N ALA A 117 -3.36 11.12 -4.43
CA ALA A 117 -3.84 10.04 -3.58
C ALA A 117 -2.76 9.01 -3.17
N LEU A 118 -1.68 8.92 -3.92
CA LEU A 118 -0.54 8.05 -3.63
C LEU A 118 0.49 8.68 -2.68
N HIS A 119 0.24 9.87 -2.14
CA HIS A 119 1.04 10.56 -1.10
C HIS A 119 2.56 10.60 -1.36
N GLY A 120 2.99 10.53 -2.61
CA GLY A 120 4.41 10.52 -2.97
C GLY A 120 5.08 9.16 -2.89
N HIS A 121 4.36 8.10 -2.58
CA HIS A 121 4.89 6.73 -2.65
C HIS A 121 5.43 6.41 -4.05
N GLN A 122 6.48 5.60 -4.09
CA GLN A 122 7.00 5.08 -5.35
C GLN A 122 6.02 4.08 -5.96
N VAL A 123 5.80 4.23 -7.27
CA VAL A 123 4.85 3.40 -8.02
C VAL A 123 5.59 2.67 -9.13
N ARG A 124 5.50 1.34 -9.14
CA ARG A 124 6.00 0.51 -10.24
C ARG A 124 4.98 0.51 -11.39
N GLN A 125 5.48 0.61 -12.61
CA GLN A 125 4.66 0.49 -13.81
C GLN A 125 4.87 -0.89 -14.43
N MET A 126 3.80 -1.64 -14.59
CA MET A 126 3.81 -2.97 -15.16
C MET A 126 2.75 -3.09 -16.25
N ASP A 127 2.98 -3.99 -17.21
CA ASP A 127 1.97 -4.36 -18.19
C ASP A 127 0.67 -4.80 -17.50
N ASN A 128 -0.47 -4.25 -17.92
CA ASN A 128 -1.77 -4.51 -17.24
C ASN A 128 -2.14 -5.98 -17.23
N ARG A 129 -1.81 -6.72 -18.30
CA ARG A 129 -2.06 -8.16 -18.36
C ARG A 129 -1.19 -8.91 -17.35
N SER A 130 0.07 -8.49 -17.19
CA SER A 130 0.98 -9.07 -16.20
C SER A 130 0.49 -8.81 -14.78
N LEU A 131 0.03 -7.61 -14.45
CA LEU A 131 -0.57 -7.28 -13.15
C LEU A 131 -1.77 -8.17 -12.82
N THR A 132 -2.67 -8.33 -13.80
CA THR A 132 -3.85 -9.19 -13.64
C THR A 132 -3.46 -10.66 -13.44
N LEU A 133 -2.47 -11.15 -14.19
CA LEU A 133 -2.00 -12.53 -14.08
C LEU A 133 -1.30 -12.79 -12.74
N LEU A 134 -0.45 -11.87 -12.26
CA LEU A 134 0.23 -11.98 -10.97
C LEU A 134 -0.78 -12.06 -9.82
N SER A 135 -1.69 -11.10 -9.74
CA SER A 135 -2.71 -11.09 -8.69
C SER A 135 -3.60 -12.35 -8.72
N HIS A 136 -3.89 -12.89 -9.91
CA HIS A 136 -4.64 -14.13 -10.05
C HIS A 136 -3.82 -15.37 -9.69
N SER A 137 -2.52 -15.41 -9.98
CA SER A 137 -1.67 -16.54 -9.59
C SER A 137 -1.53 -16.61 -8.07
N ASP A 138 -1.37 -15.46 -7.42
CA ASP A 138 -1.22 -15.35 -5.98
C ASP A 138 -2.52 -15.67 -5.24
N ALA A 139 -3.68 -15.35 -5.82
CA ALA A 139 -4.99 -15.73 -5.28
C ALA A 139 -5.20 -17.25 -5.06
N SER A 140 -4.34 -18.09 -5.61
CA SER A 140 -4.34 -19.53 -5.33
C SER A 140 -3.73 -19.88 -3.97
N LYS A 141 -2.92 -18.98 -3.40
CA LYS A 141 -2.19 -19.20 -2.15
C LYS A 141 -2.53 -18.14 -1.09
N TYR A 142 -2.81 -16.90 -1.51
CA TYR A 142 -3.00 -15.74 -0.67
C TYR A 142 -4.33 -15.05 -0.99
N MET A 143 -4.77 -14.18 -0.09
CA MET A 143 -6.00 -13.39 -0.29
C MET A 143 -5.74 -12.23 -1.27
N VAL A 144 -6.67 -12.03 -2.19
CA VAL A 144 -6.77 -10.85 -3.06
C VAL A 144 -8.09 -10.14 -2.77
N LEU A 145 -8.02 -8.95 -2.19
CA LEU A 145 -9.17 -8.09 -1.95
C LEU A 145 -9.36 -7.15 -3.15
N VAL A 146 -10.48 -7.25 -3.82
CA VAL A 146 -10.85 -6.36 -4.93
C VAL A 146 -11.87 -5.35 -4.45
N LEU A 147 -11.49 -4.07 -4.43
CA LEU A 147 -12.36 -2.92 -4.15
C LEU A 147 -12.82 -2.34 -5.50
N LYS A 148 -13.99 -2.76 -5.96
CA LYS A 148 -14.52 -2.36 -7.26
C LYS A 148 -15.20 -1.01 -7.16
N SER A 149 -14.61 0.01 -7.82
CA SER A 149 -15.03 1.41 -7.80
C SER A 149 -16.10 1.75 -8.85
N LYS A 150 -16.52 3.01 -8.89
CA LYS A 150 -17.36 3.58 -9.96
C LYS A 150 -16.56 4.07 -11.16
N THR A 151 -15.25 4.20 -11.06
CA THR A 151 -14.39 4.74 -12.11
C THR A 151 -14.51 3.94 -13.41
N ALA A 152 -14.95 4.58 -14.47
CA ALA A 152 -15.11 3.99 -15.80
C ALA A 152 -14.04 4.52 -16.77
N LEU A 153 -12.77 4.38 -16.41
CA LEU A 153 -11.62 4.79 -17.20
C LEU A 153 -10.70 3.58 -17.44
N PRO A 154 -10.14 3.42 -18.66
CA PRO A 154 -9.27 2.29 -18.96
C PRO A 154 -7.94 2.37 -18.22
N TYR A 155 -7.42 1.22 -17.79
CA TYR A 155 -6.13 1.10 -17.10
C TYR A 155 -6.02 1.90 -15.79
N SER A 156 -7.15 2.23 -15.17
CA SER A 156 -7.22 3.05 -13.96
C SER A 156 -7.12 2.26 -12.66
N SER A 157 -7.04 0.94 -12.71
CA SER A 157 -6.90 0.10 -11.52
C SER A 157 -5.52 0.25 -10.88
N VAL A 158 -5.50 0.24 -9.54
CA VAL A 158 -4.28 0.26 -8.72
C VAL A 158 -4.14 -1.06 -8.00
N PHE A 159 -2.94 -1.65 -8.05
CA PHE A 159 -2.62 -2.94 -7.45
C PHE A 159 -1.62 -2.72 -6.31
N ILE A 160 -1.99 -3.10 -5.11
CA ILE A 160 -1.21 -2.91 -3.89
C ILE A 160 -0.83 -4.30 -3.37
N GLU A 161 0.47 -4.60 -3.37
CA GLU A 161 1.03 -5.78 -2.73
C GLU A 161 1.43 -5.40 -1.29
N LEU A 162 1.14 -6.26 -0.32
CA LEU A 162 1.49 -6.03 1.08
C LEU A 162 2.76 -6.78 1.43
N ASP A 163 3.80 -6.04 1.78
CA ASP A 163 5.06 -6.52 2.30
C ASP A 163 5.10 -6.43 3.83
N SER A 164 6.12 -6.99 4.49
CA SER A 164 6.31 -6.85 5.93
C SER A 164 6.64 -5.42 6.34
N GLY A 165 5.93 -4.89 7.33
CA GLY A 165 6.18 -3.55 7.90
C GLY A 165 7.31 -3.51 8.94
N TYR A 166 7.67 -4.66 9.53
CA TYR A 166 8.67 -4.78 10.61
C TYR A 166 9.91 -5.60 10.22
N TRP A 167 9.96 -6.14 8.99
CA TRP A 167 11.06 -6.96 8.50
C TRP A 167 11.34 -6.65 7.04
N ASP A 168 12.33 -5.81 6.78
CA ASP A 168 12.69 -5.37 5.45
C ASP A 168 13.57 -6.39 4.69
N ARG A 169 13.74 -6.19 3.38
CA ARG A 169 14.55 -7.05 2.54
C ARG A 169 16.01 -7.12 2.98
N ASP A 170 16.56 -6.00 3.43
CA ASP A 170 17.96 -5.92 3.87
C ASP A 170 18.18 -6.74 5.14
N SER A 171 17.20 -6.78 6.03
CA SER A 171 17.21 -7.63 7.24
C SER A 171 17.11 -9.10 6.89
N GLU A 172 16.25 -9.47 5.92
CA GLU A 172 16.15 -10.83 5.42
C GLU A 172 17.44 -11.30 4.75
N ASP A 173 18.03 -10.47 3.89
CA ASP A 173 19.28 -10.81 3.18
C ASP A 173 20.44 -11.00 4.17
N ARG A 174 20.56 -10.15 5.20
CA ARG A 174 21.54 -10.31 6.27
C ARG A 174 21.33 -11.58 7.06
N LEU A 175 20.11 -11.89 7.45
CA LEU A 175 19.77 -13.13 8.16
C LEU A 175 20.17 -14.36 7.33
N ARG A 176 19.83 -14.37 6.05
CA ARG A 176 20.16 -15.48 5.13
C ARG A 176 21.66 -15.69 5.01
N GLU A 177 22.43 -14.62 4.93
CA GLU A 177 23.89 -14.69 4.89
C GLU A 177 24.49 -15.23 6.20
N GLU A 178 23.99 -14.77 7.34
CA GLU A 178 24.39 -15.27 8.66
C GLU A 178 24.09 -16.76 8.83
N MET A 179 22.90 -17.21 8.40
CA MET A 179 22.52 -18.63 8.42
C MET A 179 23.46 -19.47 7.57
N ARG A 180 23.74 -19.04 6.33
CA ARG A 180 24.66 -19.74 5.40
C ARG A 180 26.07 -19.87 6.00
N THR A 181 26.59 -18.78 6.54
CA THR A 181 27.91 -18.76 7.17
C THR A 181 27.97 -19.70 8.40
N SER A 182 26.92 -19.75 9.20
CA SER A 182 26.83 -20.63 10.35
C SER A 182 26.79 -22.11 9.96
N GLU A 183 26.03 -22.44 8.92
CA GLU A 183 25.96 -23.80 8.38
C GLU A 183 27.29 -24.27 7.78
N GLU A 184 28.01 -23.39 7.08
CA GLU A 184 29.32 -23.66 6.54
C GLU A 184 30.35 -23.96 7.65
N ARG A 185 30.33 -23.14 8.73
CA ARG A 185 31.20 -23.35 9.89
C ARG A 185 30.91 -24.68 10.60
N ALA A 186 29.64 -25.00 10.81
CA ALA A 186 29.22 -26.25 11.43
C ALA A 186 29.67 -27.48 10.60
N ARG A 187 29.53 -27.38 9.29
CA ARG A 187 29.94 -28.42 8.36
C ARG A 187 31.46 -28.64 8.39
N GLN A 188 32.23 -27.53 8.43
CA GLN A 188 33.71 -27.58 8.53
C GLN A 188 34.16 -28.25 9.83
N GLN A 189 33.58 -27.86 10.97
CA GLN A 189 33.88 -28.47 12.26
C GLN A 189 33.57 -29.97 12.30
N GLN A 190 32.50 -30.39 11.63
CA GLN A 190 32.14 -31.80 11.56
C GLN A 190 33.16 -32.63 10.72
N ILE A 191 33.69 -32.05 9.64
CA ILE A 191 34.72 -32.64 8.81
C ILE A 191 36.01 -32.80 9.64
N GLU A 192 36.48 -31.73 10.30
CA GLU A 192 37.68 -31.73 11.13
C GLU A 192 37.58 -32.74 12.26
N ALA A 193 36.43 -32.85 12.92
CA ALA A 193 36.19 -33.82 13.99
C ALA A 193 36.24 -35.28 13.50
N ASN A 194 35.76 -35.54 12.29
CA ASN A 194 35.81 -36.87 11.67
C ASN A 194 37.20 -37.26 11.22
N GLU A 195 38.01 -36.28 10.75
CA GLU A 195 39.42 -36.52 10.36
C GLU A 195 40.32 -36.79 11.59
N THR A 196 40.02 -36.18 12.74
CA THR A 196 40.78 -36.37 13.98
C THR A 196 40.48 -37.71 14.67
N ASN A 197 39.34 -38.35 14.38
CA ASN A 197 38.94 -39.63 14.96
C ASN A 197 39.30 -40.87 14.11
N ASN A 198 39.97 -40.70 12.98
CA ASN A 198 40.50 -41.76 12.11
C ASN A 198 42.03 -41.84 12.19
#